data_4fe09d5d76cffeac75665d7015cac575
#
_entry.id   4fe09d5d76cffeac75665d7015cac575
#
_cell.length_a   1.000
_cell.length_b   1.000
_cell.length_c   1.000
_cell.angle_alpha   90.00
_cell.angle_beta   90.00
_cell.angle_gamma   90.00
#
_symmetry.space_group_name_H-M   'P 1'
#
loop_
_entity.id
_entity.type
_entity.pdbx_description
1 polymer ?
#
loop_
_entity_poly.entity_id
_entity_poly.type
_entity_poly.pdbx_seq_one_letter_code
_entity_poly.pdbx_strand_id
1 'polypeptide(L)'
;MHDEMYMARAMKLAQRGRFTTHPNPNVGCVIVKDGEIVGEGFHYRAGEPHAEVHALRMAGEKARGATAYVTLEPCSHHGRTPPCCDALIAAGVSRVVASMQDPNPQVAGRGLYRLQQEGIDVSHGLMMQDAEALNKGFLKRMRTGFPYIQLKLGASLDGRTAMANGESQWITSPQARRDVQRLRAQSHAILTSSETVLADDPAMTVRWDELNADTQALYPQENLRQPLRIVIDSQNRVTPEHRIVQQPGETWIARTKEDTRAWPEGVRSITVPEHNGHLDLVVLMMLLGKQQVNSIWGEAGPTLAGALLQAGLVDELLVYVAPKLLGSDARGLFVLPGLEKLADAPQLKFSEIRPVGPDVCLHLTTA
;
A
#
# COMPACT_ATOMS: atom_id res chain seq x y z
N MET A 1 8.10 20.67 -21.64
CA MET A 1 6.68 21.10 -21.41
C MET A 1 5.66 20.08 -21.93
N HIS A 2 5.74 19.63 -23.20
CA HIS A 2 4.78 18.63 -23.70
C HIS A 2 4.98 17.23 -23.08
N ASP A 3 6.21 16.75 -22.90
CA ASP A 3 6.49 15.44 -22.30
C ASP A 3 5.96 15.32 -20.88
N GLU A 4 6.07 16.38 -20.07
CA GLU A 4 5.53 16.42 -18.70
C GLU A 4 4.00 16.27 -18.69
N MET A 5 3.31 16.91 -19.63
CA MET A 5 1.85 16.82 -19.74
C MET A 5 1.39 15.37 -20.03
N TYR A 6 2.08 14.69 -20.96
CA TYR A 6 1.74 13.31 -21.29
C TYR A 6 2.14 12.33 -20.17
N MET A 7 3.29 12.57 -19.51
CA MET A 7 3.66 11.78 -18.33
C MET A 7 2.70 11.99 -17.16
N ALA A 8 2.27 13.22 -16.91
CA ALA A 8 1.26 13.50 -15.89
C ALA A 8 -0.08 12.80 -16.20
N ARG A 9 -0.45 12.68 -17.48
CA ARG A 9 -1.61 11.88 -17.90
C ARG A 9 -1.39 10.38 -17.60
N ALA A 10 -0.21 9.84 -17.91
CA ALA A 10 0.15 8.46 -17.57
C ALA A 10 0.10 8.20 -16.05
N MET A 11 0.56 9.16 -15.22
CA MET A 11 0.44 9.08 -13.76
C MET A 11 -1.02 9.00 -13.28
N LYS A 12 -1.91 9.82 -13.85
CA LYS A 12 -3.35 9.76 -13.53
C LYS A 12 -3.97 8.42 -13.90
N LEU A 13 -3.55 7.82 -15.01
CA LEU A 13 -3.99 6.48 -15.40
C LEU A 13 -3.46 5.42 -14.42
N ALA A 14 -2.19 5.48 -14.04
CA ALA A 14 -1.59 4.56 -13.07
C ALA A 14 -2.35 4.55 -11.73
N GLN A 15 -2.78 5.71 -11.25
CA GLN A 15 -3.57 5.84 -10.02
C GLN A 15 -4.87 5.03 -10.02
N ARG A 16 -5.43 4.71 -11.19
CA ARG A 16 -6.66 3.92 -11.30
C ARG A 16 -6.47 2.47 -10.89
N GLY A 17 -5.24 1.94 -10.98
CA GLY A 17 -4.90 0.58 -10.57
C GLY A 17 -4.69 0.37 -9.07
N ARG A 18 -4.63 1.43 -8.27
CA ARG A 18 -4.21 1.39 -6.85
C ARG A 18 -5.03 0.46 -5.94
N PHE A 19 -6.24 0.08 -6.34
CA PHE A 19 -7.09 -0.82 -5.56
C PHE A 19 -6.91 -2.30 -5.93
N THR A 20 -6.37 -2.61 -7.12
CA THR A 20 -6.49 -3.94 -7.72
C THR A 20 -5.15 -4.56 -8.18
N THR A 21 -4.08 -3.76 -8.31
CA THR A 21 -2.81 -4.23 -8.91
C THR A 21 -1.99 -5.15 -8.03
N HIS A 22 -2.12 -5.10 -6.71
CA HIS A 22 -1.27 -5.89 -5.81
C HIS A 22 -1.14 -7.36 -6.22
N PRO A 23 0.07 -7.94 -6.20
CA PRO A 23 1.36 -7.37 -5.74
C PRO A 23 2.14 -6.59 -6.81
N ASN A 24 1.57 -6.36 -7.98
CA ASN A 24 2.21 -5.61 -9.07
C ASN A 24 2.20 -4.09 -8.79
N PRO A 25 3.12 -3.32 -9.40
CA PRO A 25 3.10 -1.87 -9.31
C PRO A 25 1.94 -1.25 -10.11
N ASN A 26 1.58 -0.04 -9.73
CA ASN A 26 0.67 0.80 -10.50
C ASN A 26 1.41 1.40 -11.68
N VAL A 27 0.98 1.11 -12.89
CA VAL A 27 1.62 1.58 -14.11
C VAL A 27 0.57 2.17 -15.04
N GLY A 28 0.89 3.31 -15.65
CA GLY A 28 0.12 3.94 -16.71
C GLY A 28 0.97 4.17 -17.94
N CYS A 29 0.34 4.13 -19.10
CA CYS A 29 0.97 4.35 -20.39
C CYS A 29 0.11 5.23 -21.30
N VAL A 30 0.76 6.16 -21.99
CA VAL A 30 0.15 7.03 -22.98
C VAL A 30 0.96 6.96 -24.26
N ILE A 31 0.31 6.71 -25.40
CA ILE A 31 0.91 6.71 -26.73
C ILE A 31 0.52 8.01 -27.43
N VAL A 32 1.53 8.74 -27.92
CA VAL A 32 1.34 10.05 -28.56
C VAL A 32 1.90 10.03 -29.98
N LYS A 33 1.09 10.44 -30.94
CA LYS A 33 1.47 10.60 -32.36
C LYS A 33 1.13 12.01 -32.82
N ASP A 34 2.10 12.72 -33.37
CA ASP A 34 1.93 14.08 -33.94
C ASP A 34 1.25 15.06 -32.97
N GLY A 35 1.59 14.95 -31.67
CA GLY A 35 1.04 15.80 -30.60
C GLY A 35 -0.33 15.35 -30.05
N GLU A 36 -0.92 14.31 -30.60
CA GLU A 36 -2.22 13.77 -30.15
C GLU A 36 -2.04 12.46 -29.38
N ILE A 37 -2.83 12.29 -28.32
CA ILE A 37 -2.92 11.02 -27.59
C ILE A 37 -3.74 10.05 -28.44
N VAL A 38 -3.09 8.97 -28.91
CA VAL A 38 -3.72 7.96 -29.76
C VAL A 38 -4.01 6.65 -28.99
N GLY A 39 -3.42 6.48 -27.81
CA GLY A 39 -3.68 5.33 -26.96
C GLY A 39 -3.36 5.59 -25.49
N GLU A 40 -4.16 5.01 -24.61
CA GLU A 40 -4.04 5.11 -23.17
C GLU A 40 -4.27 3.74 -22.51
N GLY A 41 -3.56 3.48 -21.42
CA GLY A 41 -3.74 2.26 -20.66
C GLY A 41 -3.19 2.35 -19.27
N PHE A 42 -3.67 1.49 -18.39
CA PHE A 42 -3.11 1.28 -17.07
C PHE A 42 -3.17 -0.20 -16.70
N HIS A 43 -2.27 -0.62 -15.82
CA HIS A 43 -2.31 -1.98 -15.29
C HIS A 43 -3.45 -2.10 -14.27
N TYR A 44 -4.36 -3.02 -14.51
CA TYR A 44 -5.56 -3.17 -13.69
C TYR A 44 -5.39 -4.23 -12.59
N ARG A 45 -4.89 -5.43 -12.95
CA ARG A 45 -4.78 -6.57 -12.03
C ARG A 45 -3.59 -7.46 -12.38
N ALA A 46 -2.94 -8.02 -11.34
CA ALA A 46 -1.87 -8.98 -11.53
C ALA A 46 -2.33 -10.19 -12.37
N GLY A 47 -1.53 -10.54 -13.40
CA GLY A 47 -1.84 -11.60 -14.38
C GLY A 47 -2.62 -11.13 -15.60
N GLU A 48 -3.15 -9.89 -15.59
CA GLU A 48 -3.77 -9.25 -16.76
C GLU A 48 -2.72 -8.44 -17.57
N PRO A 49 -3.07 -7.95 -18.76
CA PRO A 49 -2.17 -7.15 -19.59
C PRO A 49 -1.65 -5.91 -18.87
N HIS A 50 -0.42 -5.54 -19.14
CA HIS A 50 0.20 -4.33 -18.61
C HIS A 50 -0.32 -3.08 -19.31
N ALA A 51 0.01 -1.90 -18.76
CA ALA A 51 -0.46 -0.60 -19.24
C ALA A 51 -0.11 -0.36 -20.72
N GLU A 52 1.09 -0.74 -21.12
CA GLU A 52 1.60 -0.57 -22.48
C GLU A 52 0.76 -1.37 -23.48
N VAL A 53 0.37 -2.58 -23.14
CA VAL A 53 -0.46 -3.45 -24.00
C VAL A 53 -1.84 -2.84 -24.23
N HIS A 54 -2.45 -2.27 -23.18
CA HIS A 54 -3.73 -1.57 -23.31
C HIS A 54 -3.62 -0.32 -24.19
N ALA A 55 -2.58 0.50 -23.95
CA ALA A 55 -2.33 1.70 -24.72
C ALA A 55 -2.06 1.40 -26.20
N LEU A 56 -1.27 0.35 -26.49
CA LEU A 56 -0.96 -0.09 -27.85
C LEU A 56 -2.18 -0.65 -28.57
N ARG A 57 -3.04 -1.41 -27.89
CA ARG A 57 -4.32 -1.90 -28.46
C ARG A 57 -5.24 -0.75 -28.87
N MET A 58 -5.31 0.28 -28.04
CA MET A 58 -6.12 1.48 -28.36
C MET A 58 -5.52 2.27 -29.52
N ALA A 59 -4.17 2.42 -29.55
CA ALA A 59 -3.48 3.16 -30.62
C ALA A 59 -3.55 2.46 -31.98
N GLY A 60 -3.53 1.12 -32.01
CA GLY A 60 -3.47 0.34 -33.24
C GLY A 60 -2.30 0.76 -34.15
N GLU A 61 -2.54 0.91 -35.42
CA GLU A 61 -1.52 1.30 -36.41
C GLU A 61 -0.90 2.69 -36.16
N LYS A 62 -1.59 3.56 -35.42
CA LYS A 62 -1.06 4.89 -35.06
C LYS A 62 0.12 4.82 -34.09
N ALA A 63 0.36 3.66 -33.46
CA ALA A 63 1.52 3.45 -32.61
C ALA A 63 2.85 3.51 -33.38
N ARG A 64 2.82 3.22 -34.69
CA ARG A 64 4.03 3.25 -35.54
C ARG A 64 4.61 4.66 -35.62
N GLY A 65 5.86 4.79 -35.18
CA GLY A 65 6.59 6.07 -35.13
C GLY A 65 6.06 7.04 -34.06
N ALA A 66 5.23 6.56 -33.11
CA ALA A 66 4.73 7.33 -31.97
C ALA A 66 5.72 7.34 -30.80
N THR A 67 5.46 8.18 -29.80
CA THR A 67 6.15 8.19 -28.51
C THR A 67 5.29 7.52 -27.45
N ALA A 68 5.86 6.60 -26.68
CA ALA A 68 5.26 5.98 -25.53
C ALA A 68 5.77 6.63 -24.23
N TYR A 69 4.86 7.12 -23.39
CA TYR A 69 5.13 7.63 -22.05
C TYR A 69 4.66 6.59 -21.04
N VAL A 70 5.56 6.06 -20.24
CA VAL A 70 5.24 5.02 -19.26
C VAL A 70 5.79 5.38 -17.89
N THR A 71 5.00 5.15 -16.85
CA THR A 71 5.36 5.59 -15.48
C THR A 71 6.43 4.73 -14.82
N LEU A 72 6.72 3.55 -15.37
CA LEU A 72 7.77 2.64 -14.92
C LEU A 72 8.43 1.99 -16.13
N GLU A 73 9.70 1.61 -16.02
CA GLU A 73 10.43 0.90 -17.05
C GLU A 73 9.64 -0.28 -17.63
N PRO A 74 9.47 -0.39 -18.96
CA PRO A 74 8.82 -1.54 -19.59
C PRO A 74 9.56 -2.85 -19.30
N CYS A 75 8.83 -3.88 -18.91
CA CYS A 75 9.44 -5.17 -18.56
C CYS A 75 10.08 -5.85 -19.78
N SER A 76 11.22 -6.53 -19.54
CA SER A 76 11.99 -7.26 -20.56
C SER A 76 12.00 -8.78 -20.36
N HIS A 77 11.43 -9.27 -19.25
CA HIS A 77 11.39 -10.69 -18.94
C HIS A 77 10.01 -11.28 -19.20
N HIS A 78 9.98 -12.56 -19.54
CA HIS A 78 8.74 -13.32 -19.64
C HIS A 78 8.26 -13.67 -18.22
N GLY A 79 7.13 -13.06 -17.83
CA GLY A 79 6.41 -13.40 -16.61
C GLY A 79 5.13 -14.17 -16.95
N ARG A 80 4.03 -13.76 -16.34
CA ARG A 80 2.68 -14.27 -16.70
C ARG A 80 2.19 -13.74 -18.05
N THR A 81 2.78 -12.65 -18.52
CA THR A 81 2.52 -12.01 -19.82
C THR A 81 3.83 -11.84 -20.60
N PRO A 82 3.78 -11.72 -21.96
CA PRO A 82 4.95 -11.39 -22.76
C PRO A 82 5.54 -10.03 -22.36
N PRO A 83 6.86 -9.81 -22.57
CA PRO A 83 7.53 -8.54 -22.24
C PRO A 83 6.91 -7.34 -22.93
N CYS A 84 6.71 -6.24 -22.20
CA CYS A 84 6.19 -4.99 -22.76
C CYS A 84 7.16 -4.36 -23.77
N CYS A 85 8.47 -4.57 -23.60
CA CYS A 85 9.48 -4.15 -24.59
C CYS A 85 9.21 -4.76 -25.95
N ASP A 86 8.87 -6.05 -26.02
CA ASP A 86 8.58 -6.75 -27.28
C ASP A 86 7.32 -6.19 -27.95
N ALA A 87 6.31 -5.87 -27.16
CA ALA A 87 5.07 -5.25 -27.68
C ALA A 87 5.34 -3.85 -28.25
N LEU A 88 6.15 -3.03 -27.59
CA LEU A 88 6.54 -1.69 -28.06
C LEU A 88 7.38 -1.76 -29.33
N ILE A 89 8.34 -2.68 -29.40
CA ILE A 89 9.18 -2.92 -30.58
C ILE A 89 8.30 -3.36 -31.77
N ALA A 90 7.45 -4.36 -31.56
CA ALA A 90 6.57 -4.89 -32.61
C ALA A 90 5.59 -3.82 -33.13
N ALA A 91 5.10 -2.94 -32.28
CA ALA A 91 4.24 -1.82 -32.66
C ALA A 91 5.00 -0.72 -33.44
N GLY A 92 6.32 -0.72 -33.42
CA GLY A 92 7.16 0.22 -34.16
C GLY A 92 7.15 1.62 -33.57
N VAL A 93 7.05 1.78 -32.25
CA VAL A 93 7.20 3.10 -31.60
C VAL A 93 8.61 3.65 -31.87
N SER A 94 8.75 4.95 -32.02
CA SER A 94 10.05 5.59 -32.32
C SER A 94 10.75 6.08 -31.06
N ARG A 95 10.00 6.36 -29.99
CA ARG A 95 10.54 6.89 -28.74
C ARG A 95 9.82 6.32 -27.53
N VAL A 96 10.54 6.06 -26.44
CA VAL A 96 10.01 5.67 -25.14
C VAL A 96 10.55 6.59 -24.06
N VAL A 97 9.64 7.20 -23.28
CA VAL A 97 9.95 8.02 -22.11
C VAL A 97 9.43 7.28 -20.89
N ALA A 98 10.34 6.74 -20.07
CA ALA A 98 9.98 6.12 -18.79
C ALA A 98 10.14 7.13 -17.65
N SER A 99 9.22 7.15 -16.70
CA SER A 99 9.37 8.05 -15.55
C SER A 99 10.50 7.61 -14.64
N MET A 100 10.64 6.30 -14.42
CA MET A 100 11.71 5.75 -13.60
C MET A 100 12.13 4.36 -14.09
N GLN A 101 13.36 4.00 -13.72
CA GLN A 101 13.87 2.65 -13.89
C GLN A 101 13.26 1.72 -12.84
N ASP A 102 12.96 0.47 -13.20
CA ASP A 102 12.45 -0.51 -12.25
C ASP A 102 13.57 -0.96 -11.30
N PRO A 103 13.41 -0.84 -9.97
CA PRO A 103 14.40 -1.30 -9.01
C PRO A 103 14.46 -2.84 -8.87
N ASN A 104 13.52 -3.58 -9.47
CA ASN A 104 13.54 -5.03 -9.48
C ASN A 104 14.82 -5.53 -10.18
N PRO A 105 15.70 -6.30 -9.49
CA PRO A 105 16.95 -6.80 -10.09
C PRO A 105 16.78 -7.61 -11.39
N GLN A 106 15.58 -8.16 -11.62
CA GLN A 106 15.26 -8.89 -12.84
C GLN A 106 14.95 -7.97 -14.03
N VAL A 107 14.64 -6.70 -13.79
CA VAL A 107 14.32 -5.70 -14.82
C VAL A 107 15.44 -4.67 -14.92
N ALA A 108 15.65 -3.87 -13.93
CA ALA A 108 16.76 -2.94 -13.64
C ALA A 108 17.57 -2.43 -14.86
N GLY A 109 16.94 -1.66 -15.75
CA GLY A 109 17.57 -1.08 -16.94
C GLY A 109 17.61 -2.00 -18.17
N ARG A 110 17.26 -3.27 -18.03
CA ARG A 110 17.31 -4.23 -19.17
C ARG A 110 16.24 -3.93 -20.21
N GLY A 111 15.08 -3.44 -19.78
CA GLY A 111 14.01 -3.03 -20.67
C GLY A 111 14.39 -1.82 -21.51
N LEU A 112 14.91 -0.78 -20.86
CA LEU A 112 15.40 0.42 -21.54
C LEU A 112 16.54 0.11 -22.51
N TYR A 113 17.50 -0.72 -22.08
CA TYR A 113 18.62 -1.16 -22.92
C TYR A 113 18.13 -1.94 -24.16
N ARG A 114 17.20 -2.88 -23.99
CA ARG A 114 16.63 -3.66 -25.09
C ARG A 114 15.97 -2.75 -26.15
N LEU A 115 15.17 -1.77 -25.70
CA LEU A 115 14.54 -0.81 -26.60
C LEU A 115 15.58 0.00 -27.38
N GLN A 116 16.67 0.44 -26.74
CA GLN A 116 17.77 1.14 -27.40
C GLN A 116 18.48 0.29 -28.46
N GLN A 117 18.70 -1.00 -28.19
CA GLN A 117 19.32 -1.91 -29.15
C GLN A 117 18.49 -2.07 -30.45
N GLU A 118 17.18 -1.89 -30.38
CA GLU A 118 16.27 -1.92 -31.53
C GLU A 118 16.13 -0.54 -32.23
N GLY A 119 16.95 0.44 -31.82
CA GLY A 119 16.99 1.79 -32.44
C GLY A 119 15.88 2.73 -31.96
N ILE A 120 15.20 2.41 -30.86
CA ILE A 120 14.20 3.27 -30.25
C ILE A 120 14.90 4.33 -29.40
N ASP A 121 14.51 5.61 -29.55
CA ASP A 121 14.99 6.69 -28.68
C ASP A 121 14.43 6.51 -27.27
N VAL A 122 15.29 6.39 -26.25
CA VAL A 122 14.90 6.10 -24.88
C VAL A 122 15.43 7.15 -23.91
N SER A 123 14.53 7.69 -23.11
CA SER A 123 14.87 8.56 -21.98
C SER A 123 14.13 8.14 -20.71
N HIS A 124 14.68 8.45 -19.54
CA HIS A 124 14.03 8.19 -18.25
C HIS A 124 14.34 9.28 -17.22
N GLY A 125 13.59 9.31 -16.12
CA GLY A 125 13.76 10.26 -15.02
C GLY A 125 12.70 11.37 -14.98
N LEU A 126 11.87 11.49 -16.01
CA LEU A 126 10.81 12.50 -16.06
C LEU A 126 9.74 12.24 -15.01
N MET A 127 9.50 13.19 -14.09
CA MET A 127 8.54 13.08 -12.97
C MET A 127 8.82 11.85 -12.07
N MET A 128 10.09 11.52 -11.85
CA MET A 128 10.48 10.31 -11.09
C MET A 128 9.92 10.31 -9.67
N GLN A 129 9.89 11.45 -8.99
CA GLN A 129 9.35 11.55 -7.64
C GLN A 129 7.85 11.22 -7.57
N ASP A 130 7.09 11.62 -8.57
CA ASP A 130 5.66 11.30 -8.68
C ASP A 130 5.45 9.80 -8.92
N ALA A 131 6.28 9.18 -9.77
CA ALA A 131 6.26 7.74 -10.00
C ALA A 131 6.62 6.93 -8.73
N GLU A 132 7.60 7.39 -7.97
CA GLU A 132 7.96 6.79 -6.68
C GLU A 132 6.80 6.90 -5.68
N ALA A 133 6.13 8.04 -5.62
CA ALA A 133 4.98 8.26 -4.73
C ALA A 133 3.81 7.32 -5.04
N LEU A 134 3.61 6.95 -6.31
CA LEU A 134 2.59 5.98 -6.74
C LEU A 134 2.83 4.55 -6.22
N ASN A 135 4.09 4.18 -6.04
CA ASN A 135 4.49 2.79 -5.85
C ASN A 135 5.35 2.55 -4.60
N LYS A 136 5.20 3.38 -3.56
CA LYS A 136 6.02 3.34 -2.32
C LYS A 136 6.21 1.92 -1.78
N GLY A 137 5.13 1.14 -1.69
CA GLY A 137 5.17 -0.21 -1.16
C GLY A 137 5.95 -1.19 -2.05
N PHE A 138 5.66 -1.20 -3.35
CA PHE A 138 6.40 -2.02 -4.31
C PHE A 138 7.90 -1.68 -4.31
N LEU A 139 8.22 -0.39 -4.37
CA LEU A 139 9.61 0.08 -4.42
C LEU A 139 10.38 -0.25 -3.14
N LYS A 140 9.77 -0.04 -1.96
CA LYS A 140 10.41 -0.40 -0.69
C LYS A 140 10.70 -1.90 -0.63
N ARG A 141 9.71 -2.74 -0.99
CA ARG A 141 9.90 -4.19 -0.98
C ARG A 141 10.99 -4.62 -1.96
N MET A 142 11.06 -4.07 -3.16
CA MET A 142 12.11 -4.39 -4.13
C MET A 142 13.50 -3.97 -3.64
N ARG A 143 13.61 -2.81 -3.00
CA ARG A 143 14.89 -2.25 -2.53
C ARG A 143 15.39 -2.89 -1.24
N THR A 144 14.47 -3.28 -0.35
CA THR A 144 14.81 -3.67 1.03
C THR A 144 14.33 -5.07 1.45
N GLY A 145 13.40 -5.66 0.71
CA GLY A 145 12.73 -6.90 1.10
C GLY A 145 11.58 -6.71 2.11
N PHE A 146 11.35 -5.48 2.61
CA PHE A 146 10.33 -5.17 3.62
C PHE A 146 9.11 -4.49 3.01
N PRO A 147 7.89 -4.74 3.52
CA PRO A 147 6.70 -4.00 3.15
C PRO A 147 6.76 -2.54 3.64
N TYR A 148 6.02 -1.66 3.00
CA TYR A 148 5.80 -0.28 3.42
C TYR A 148 4.68 -0.23 4.46
N ILE A 149 4.94 0.34 5.64
CA ILE A 149 4.00 0.32 6.76
C ILE A 149 3.47 1.72 7.04
N GLN A 150 2.16 1.89 6.85
CA GLN A 150 1.38 3.04 7.27
C GLN A 150 0.62 2.67 8.55
N LEU A 151 0.89 3.35 9.65
CA LEU A 151 0.22 3.10 10.92
C LEU A 151 -0.84 4.17 11.17
N LYS A 152 -2.09 3.74 11.31
CA LYS A 152 -3.24 4.60 11.59
C LYS A 152 -3.55 4.61 13.07
N LEU A 153 -3.77 5.81 13.61
CA LEU A 153 -4.20 6.03 14.98
C LEU A 153 -5.39 6.99 15.03
N GLY A 154 -6.33 6.73 15.94
CA GLY A 154 -7.39 7.66 16.30
C GLY A 154 -7.07 8.27 17.66
N ALA A 155 -7.16 9.58 17.76
CA ALA A 155 -6.79 10.32 18.96
C ALA A 155 -7.81 11.39 19.35
N SER A 156 -7.89 11.70 20.65
CA SER A 156 -8.41 12.95 21.15
C SER A 156 -7.38 14.07 20.98
N LEU A 157 -7.80 15.33 21.18
CA LEU A 157 -6.93 16.49 21.11
C LEU A 157 -5.80 16.44 22.15
N ASP A 158 -6.04 15.83 23.30
CA ASP A 158 -5.05 15.60 24.36
C ASP A 158 -4.25 14.29 24.18
N GLY A 159 -4.24 13.72 22.97
CA GLY A 159 -3.38 12.59 22.58
C GLY A 159 -3.76 11.25 23.20
N ARG A 160 -5.05 10.99 23.38
CA ARG A 160 -5.56 9.75 23.98
C ARG A 160 -6.28 8.89 22.96
N THR A 161 -6.13 7.57 23.07
CA THR A 161 -6.71 6.60 22.12
C THR A 161 -7.84 5.76 22.70
N ALA A 162 -8.02 5.76 24.01
CA ALA A 162 -9.11 5.11 24.72
C ALA A 162 -9.24 5.68 26.13
N MET A 163 -10.41 5.52 26.75
CA MET A 163 -10.59 5.78 28.17
C MET A 163 -9.80 4.78 29.03
N ALA A 164 -9.63 5.04 30.33
CA ALA A 164 -8.93 4.14 31.24
C ALA A 164 -9.58 2.75 31.30
N ASN A 165 -10.89 2.65 31.22
CA ASN A 165 -11.65 1.39 31.17
C ASN A 165 -11.57 0.66 29.82
N GLY A 166 -10.94 1.26 28.79
CA GLY A 166 -10.80 0.70 27.45
C GLY A 166 -11.83 1.17 26.44
N GLU A 167 -12.84 1.93 26.85
CA GLU A 167 -13.83 2.48 25.92
C GLU A 167 -13.13 3.39 24.89
N SER A 168 -13.32 3.10 23.59
CA SER A 168 -12.66 3.81 22.46
C SER A 168 -13.63 4.16 21.34
N GLN A 169 -14.84 3.60 21.33
CA GLN A 169 -15.82 3.77 20.27
C GLN A 169 -16.86 4.85 20.67
N TRP A 170 -16.99 5.98 19.97
CA TRP A 170 -16.16 6.39 18.82
C TRP A 170 -15.45 7.69 19.18
N ILE A 171 -14.15 7.69 19.11
CA ILE A 171 -13.36 8.92 19.33
C ILE A 171 -13.48 9.80 18.08
N THR A 172 -13.16 9.25 16.91
CA THR A 172 -13.16 9.93 15.63
C THR A 172 -14.52 9.90 14.93
N SER A 173 -14.73 10.83 14.01
CA SER A 173 -15.98 11.03 13.29
C SER A 173 -16.30 9.93 12.27
N PRO A 174 -17.57 9.85 11.80
CA PRO A 174 -17.92 8.99 10.67
C PRO A 174 -17.13 9.30 9.40
N GLN A 175 -16.80 10.57 9.15
CA GLN A 175 -16.00 11.00 8.00
C GLN A 175 -14.58 10.43 8.06
N ALA A 176 -13.93 10.47 9.21
CA ALA A 176 -12.63 9.84 9.42
C ALA A 176 -12.68 8.33 9.18
N ARG A 177 -13.73 7.65 9.67
CA ARG A 177 -13.91 6.20 9.43
C ARG A 177 -14.12 5.86 7.95
N ARG A 178 -14.81 6.70 7.16
CA ARG A 178 -14.91 6.53 5.70
C ARG A 178 -13.57 6.71 5.00
N ASP A 179 -12.78 7.69 5.42
CA ASP A 179 -11.43 7.89 4.87
C ASP A 179 -10.54 6.66 5.13
N VAL A 180 -10.64 6.07 6.32
CA VAL A 180 -9.96 4.79 6.65
C VAL A 180 -10.39 3.66 5.70
N GLN A 181 -11.66 3.56 5.32
CA GLN A 181 -12.12 2.54 4.36
C GLN A 181 -11.41 2.66 3.01
N ARG A 182 -11.23 3.88 2.50
CA ARG A 182 -10.49 4.14 1.27
C ARG A 182 -9.02 3.70 1.38
N LEU A 183 -8.38 4.00 2.49
CA LEU A 183 -6.97 3.64 2.74
C LEU A 183 -6.80 2.12 2.93
N ARG A 184 -7.73 1.45 3.60
CA ARG A 184 -7.79 -0.03 3.63
C ARG A 184 -7.89 -0.60 2.22
N ALA A 185 -8.78 -0.06 1.37
CA ALA A 185 -8.99 -0.54 0.01
C ALA A 185 -7.72 -0.43 -0.87
N GLN A 186 -6.89 0.57 -0.63
CA GLN A 186 -5.62 0.77 -1.34
C GLN A 186 -4.48 -0.11 -0.83
N SER A 187 -4.58 -0.63 0.38
CA SER A 187 -3.51 -1.39 1.02
C SER A 187 -3.48 -2.85 0.57
N HIS A 188 -2.30 -3.46 0.51
CA HIS A 188 -2.18 -4.89 0.22
C HIS A 188 -2.66 -5.71 1.41
N ALA A 189 -2.27 -5.32 2.62
CA ALA A 189 -2.66 -5.99 3.85
C ALA A 189 -3.10 -5.00 4.94
N ILE A 190 -3.91 -5.49 5.88
CA ILE A 190 -4.27 -4.81 7.14
C ILE A 190 -3.61 -5.58 8.27
N LEU A 191 -2.92 -4.89 9.17
CA LEU A 191 -2.26 -5.46 10.34
C LEU A 191 -2.99 -5.03 11.61
N THR A 192 -3.28 -5.98 12.48
CA THR A 192 -3.81 -5.74 13.81
C THR A 192 -3.22 -6.70 14.84
N SER A 193 -3.62 -6.56 16.11
CA SER A 193 -3.18 -7.43 17.19
C SER A 193 -4.32 -8.27 17.77
N SER A 194 -3.98 -9.36 18.44
CA SER A 194 -4.94 -10.14 19.23
C SER A 194 -5.65 -9.31 20.31
N GLU A 195 -4.97 -8.31 20.89
CA GLU A 195 -5.60 -7.38 21.85
C GLU A 195 -6.79 -6.67 21.22
N THR A 196 -6.64 -6.13 20.01
CA THR A 196 -7.74 -5.48 19.29
C THR A 196 -8.84 -6.47 18.92
N VAL A 197 -8.47 -7.69 18.50
CA VAL A 197 -9.46 -8.74 18.18
C VAL A 197 -10.28 -9.12 19.41
N LEU A 198 -9.65 -9.29 20.55
CA LEU A 198 -10.33 -9.66 21.80
C LEU A 198 -11.19 -8.53 22.37
N ALA A 199 -10.75 -7.27 22.21
CA ALA A 199 -11.47 -6.12 22.73
C ALA A 199 -12.70 -5.73 21.88
N ASP A 200 -12.57 -5.74 20.56
CA ASP A 200 -13.54 -5.14 19.64
C ASP A 200 -14.21 -6.14 18.69
N ASP A 201 -13.69 -7.37 18.61
CA ASP A 201 -14.10 -8.41 17.64
C ASP A 201 -14.34 -7.84 16.22
N PRO A 202 -13.36 -7.16 15.64
CA PRO A 202 -13.53 -6.43 14.39
C PRO A 202 -13.55 -7.38 13.19
N ALA A 203 -14.23 -6.97 12.11
CA ALA A 203 -14.18 -7.67 10.84
C ALA A 203 -12.89 -7.34 10.03
N MET A 204 -12.36 -6.14 10.17
CA MET A 204 -11.21 -5.61 9.41
C MET A 204 -11.36 -5.79 7.89
N THR A 205 -12.54 -5.45 7.39
CA THR A 205 -12.88 -5.53 5.95
C THR A 205 -13.06 -4.15 5.35
N VAL A 206 -12.94 -4.08 4.04
CA VAL A 206 -13.39 -2.94 3.24
C VAL A 206 -14.89 -3.07 3.03
N ARG A 207 -15.64 -2.04 3.40
CA ARG A 207 -17.09 -1.91 3.16
C ARG A 207 -17.28 -0.95 2.00
N TRP A 208 -17.69 -1.48 0.85
CA TRP A 208 -17.79 -0.69 -0.38
C TRP A 208 -18.76 0.48 -0.26
N ASP A 209 -19.88 0.28 0.43
CA ASP A 209 -20.90 1.30 0.65
C ASP A 209 -20.41 2.48 1.51
N GLU A 210 -19.33 2.31 2.25
CA GLU A 210 -18.69 3.37 3.04
C GLU A 210 -17.61 4.14 2.27
N LEU A 211 -17.26 3.73 1.04
CA LEU A 211 -16.36 4.47 0.18
C LEU A 211 -17.08 5.72 -0.36
N ASN A 212 -16.34 6.81 -0.58
CA ASN A 212 -16.90 8.00 -1.20
C ASN A 212 -17.23 7.77 -2.69
N ALA A 213 -18.10 8.60 -3.24
CA ALA A 213 -18.58 8.46 -4.62
C ALA A 213 -17.45 8.44 -5.66
N ASP A 214 -16.41 9.26 -5.49
CA ASP A 214 -15.26 9.28 -6.39
C ASP A 214 -14.49 7.96 -6.38
N THR A 215 -14.31 7.38 -5.20
CA THR A 215 -13.68 6.06 -5.06
C THR A 215 -14.55 4.96 -5.65
N GLN A 216 -15.86 4.98 -5.40
CA GLN A 216 -16.81 4.00 -5.95
C GLN A 216 -16.82 4.05 -7.49
N ALA A 217 -16.73 5.23 -8.08
CA ALA A 217 -16.66 5.40 -9.54
C ALA A 217 -15.38 4.79 -10.16
N LEU A 218 -14.25 4.84 -9.42
CA LEU A 218 -12.98 4.26 -9.87
C LEU A 218 -12.82 2.78 -9.50
N TYR A 219 -13.57 2.32 -8.52
CA TYR A 219 -13.48 0.98 -7.95
C TYR A 219 -14.88 0.36 -7.81
N PRO A 220 -15.45 -0.17 -8.91
CA PRO A 220 -16.76 -0.81 -8.92
C PRO A 220 -16.83 -1.97 -7.92
N GLN A 221 -18.03 -2.18 -7.35
CA GLN A 221 -18.24 -3.17 -6.28
C GLN A 221 -17.90 -4.60 -6.70
N GLU A 222 -18.17 -4.97 -7.96
CA GLU A 222 -17.85 -6.28 -8.54
C GLU A 222 -16.34 -6.58 -8.57
N ASN A 223 -15.52 -5.55 -8.47
CA ASN A 223 -14.06 -5.66 -8.44
C ASN A 223 -13.48 -5.60 -7.02
N LEU A 224 -14.34 -5.52 -6.01
CA LEU A 224 -13.92 -5.38 -4.62
C LEU A 224 -13.03 -6.56 -4.20
N ARG A 225 -11.80 -6.22 -3.82
CA ARG A 225 -10.84 -7.12 -3.19
C ARG A 225 -10.78 -6.82 -1.70
N GLN A 226 -10.87 -7.84 -0.87
CA GLN A 226 -10.53 -7.69 0.54
C GLN A 226 -9.00 -7.74 0.72
N PRO A 227 -8.39 -6.78 1.43
CA PRO A 227 -6.99 -6.86 1.81
C PRO A 227 -6.70 -8.12 2.62
N LEU A 228 -5.48 -8.64 2.52
CA LEU A 228 -4.99 -9.66 3.42
C LEU A 228 -5.06 -9.15 4.87
N ARG A 229 -5.68 -9.86 5.78
CA ARG A 229 -5.67 -9.53 7.20
C ARG A 229 -4.52 -10.25 7.90
N ILE A 230 -3.73 -9.53 8.67
CA ILE A 230 -2.62 -10.08 9.45
C ILE A 230 -2.89 -9.78 10.92
N VAL A 231 -2.95 -10.84 11.73
CA VAL A 231 -3.17 -10.72 13.16
C VAL A 231 -1.92 -11.18 13.91
N ILE A 232 -1.35 -10.31 14.73
CA ILE A 232 -0.26 -10.67 15.64
C ILE A 232 -0.85 -11.27 16.89
N ASP A 233 -0.61 -12.56 17.12
CA ASP A 233 -1.18 -13.35 18.21
C ASP A 233 -0.13 -14.29 18.85
N SER A 234 0.82 -13.70 19.56
CA SER A 234 1.93 -14.43 20.20
C SER A 234 1.48 -15.51 21.20
N GLN A 235 0.30 -15.37 21.77
CA GLN A 235 -0.21 -16.24 22.85
C GLN A 235 -1.34 -17.18 22.42
N ASN A 236 -1.63 -17.30 21.11
CA ASN A 236 -2.70 -18.17 20.58
C ASN A 236 -4.10 -17.89 21.18
N ARG A 237 -4.43 -16.61 21.39
CA ARG A 237 -5.70 -16.18 22.00
C ARG A 237 -6.84 -16.00 21.00
N VAL A 238 -6.51 -15.74 19.74
CA VAL A 238 -7.52 -15.64 18.66
C VAL A 238 -8.00 -17.04 18.32
N THR A 239 -9.32 -17.18 18.19
CA THR A 239 -10.00 -18.47 17.96
C THR A 239 -10.78 -18.42 16.63
N PRO A 240 -11.21 -19.59 16.10
CA PRO A 240 -12.00 -19.64 14.87
C PRO A 240 -13.35 -18.91 14.92
N GLU A 241 -13.87 -18.60 16.12
CA GLU A 241 -15.15 -17.91 16.33
C GLU A 241 -15.07 -16.40 16.16
N HIS A 242 -13.88 -15.80 16.20
CA HIS A 242 -13.71 -14.35 16.03
C HIS A 242 -14.08 -13.90 14.60
N ARG A 243 -14.76 -12.74 14.52
CA ARG A 243 -15.27 -12.20 13.25
C ARG A 243 -14.19 -12.03 12.17
N ILE A 244 -12.97 -11.62 12.56
CA ILE A 244 -11.88 -11.33 11.62
C ILE A 244 -11.49 -12.55 10.76
N VAL A 245 -11.56 -13.77 11.33
CA VAL A 245 -11.20 -15.02 10.63
C VAL A 245 -12.36 -15.62 9.84
N GLN A 246 -13.58 -15.16 10.08
CA GLN A 246 -14.78 -15.62 9.40
C GLN A 246 -15.15 -14.76 8.18
N GLN A 247 -14.38 -13.70 7.91
CA GLN A 247 -14.63 -12.81 6.77
C GLN A 247 -14.11 -13.40 5.46
N PRO A 248 -14.71 -13.01 4.31
CA PRO A 248 -14.19 -13.37 2.99
C PRO A 248 -12.75 -12.88 2.80
N GLY A 249 -11.96 -13.60 2.02
CA GLY A 249 -10.55 -13.31 1.76
C GLY A 249 -9.61 -13.99 2.76
N GLU A 250 -8.33 -13.68 2.66
CA GLU A 250 -7.29 -14.35 3.46
C GLU A 250 -7.05 -13.66 4.80
N THR A 251 -6.80 -14.47 5.84
CA THR A 251 -6.33 -14.03 7.15
C THR A 251 -5.13 -14.86 7.58
N TRP A 252 -4.03 -14.20 7.87
CA TRP A 252 -2.82 -14.85 8.38
C TRP A 252 -2.61 -14.48 9.85
N ILE A 253 -2.45 -15.49 10.68
CA ILE A 253 -2.24 -15.31 12.13
C ILE A 253 -0.78 -15.60 12.41
N ALA A 254 -0.05 -14.55 12.83
CA ALA A 254 1.35 -14.64 13.19
C ALA A 254 1.49 -15.04 14.66
N ARG A 255 2.18 -16.13 14.93
CA ARG A 255 2.30 -16.79 16.24
C ARG A 255 3.73 -17.21 16.52
N THR A 256 4.05 -17.40 17.81
CA THR A 256 5.36 -17.94 18.22
C THR A 256 5.35 -19.46 18.34
N LYS A 257 4.18 -20.08 18.41
CA LYS A 257 3.98 -21.53 18.54
C LYS A 257 2.96 -22.03 17.53
N GLU A 258 3.11 -23.24 17.09
CA GLU A 258 2.12 -23.90 16.24
C GLU A 258 0.75 -23.99 16.91
N ASP A 259 -0.29 -23.96 16.10
CA ASP A 259 -1.66 -24.11 16.51
C ASP A 259 -2.30 -25.27 15.76
N THR A 260 -2.88 -26.20 16.48
CA THR A 260 -3.51 -27.42 15.95
C THR A 260 -5.01 -27.31 15.77
N ARG A 261 -5.62 -26.16 16.09
CA ARG A 261 -7.05 -25.95 15.90
C ARG A 261 -7.44 -25.96 14.43
N ALA A 262 -8.66 -26.42 14.13
CA ALA A 262 -9.21 -26.32 12.79
C ALA A 262 -9.64 -24.86 12.50
N TRP A 263 -9.17 -24.32 11.39
CA TRP A 263 -9.45 -22.95 10.97
C TRP A 263 -10.34 -22.91 9.73
N PRO A 264 -11.13 -21.84 9.54
CA PRO A 264 -11.88 -21.64 8.31
C PRO A 264 -10.96 -21.61 7.08
N GLU A 265 -11.55 -21.86 5.92
CA GLU A 265 -10.84 -21.70 4.64
C GLU A 265 -10.29 -20.27 4.49
N GLY A 266 -9.08 -20.14 3.94
CA GLY A 266 -8.39 -18.84 3.79
C GLY A 266 -7.64 -18.36 5.03
N VAL A 267 -7.71 -19.08 6.15
CA VAL A 267 -6.92 -18.77 7.35
C VAL A 267 -5.61 -19.57 7.35
N ARG A 268 -4.50 -18.88 7.57
CA ARG A 268 -3.16 -19.50 7.70
C ARG A 268 -2.50 -19.09 9.01
N SER A 269 -1.80 -20.01 9.65
CA SER A 269 -0.86 -19.68 10.73
C SER A 269 0.54 -19.47 10.17
N ILE A 270 1.22 -18.44 10.65
CA ILE A 270 2.63 -18.17 10.37
C ILE A 270 3.38 -18.25 11.68
N THR A 271 4.34 -19.20 11.78
CA THR A 271 5.20 -19.29 12.96
C THR A 271 6.36 -18.32 12.81
N VAL A 272 6.54 -17.45 13.79
CA VAL A 272 7.57 -16.41 13.84
C VAL A 272 8.35 -16.61 15.14
N PRO A 273 9.69 -16.50 15.13
CA PRO A 273 10.48 -16.62 16.34
C PRO A 273 10.06 -15.63 17.43
N GLU A 274 10.28 -16.02 18.67
CA GLU A 274 10.12 -15.14 19.82
C GLU A 274 11.40 -14.31 20.03
N HIS A 275 11.21 -13.04 20.36
CA HIS A 275 12.27 -12.14 20.77
C HIS A 275 11.81 -11.37 22.02
N ASN A 276 12.53 -11.48 23.13
CA ASN A 276 12.20 -10.82 24.39
C ASN A 276 10.76 -11.06 24.90
N GLY A 277 10.25 -12.29 24.79
CA GLY A 277 8.91 -12.66 25.23
C GLY A 277 7.77 -12.26 24.27
N HIS A 278 8.11 -11.71 23.13
CA HIS A 278 7.16 -11.28 22.09
C HIS A 278 7.52 -11.86 20.73
N LEU A 279 6.57 -11.84 19.81
CA LEU A 279 6.82 -12.18 18.42
C LEU A 279 7.83 -11.20 17.79
N ASP A 280 8.85 -11.72 17.10
CA ASP A 280 9.83 -10.88 16.39
C ASP A 280 9.19 -10.18 15.18
N LEU A 281 8.89 -8.87 15.33
CA LEU A 281 8.24 -8.06 14.32
C LEU A 281 9.11 -7.87 13.06
N VAL A 282 10.44 -7.81 13.21
CA VAL A 282 11.36 -7.65 12.08
C VAL A 282 11.33 -8.90 11.21
N VAL A 283 11.40 -10.08 11.82
CA VAL A 283 11.31 -11.37 11.12
C VAL A 283 9.93 -11.52 10.46
N LEU A 284 8.84 -11.13 11.14
CA LEU A 284 7.51 -11.14 10.53
C LEU A 284 7.47 -10.29 9.26
N MET A 285 7.95 -9.05 9.31
CA MET A 285 7.92 -8.16 8.14
C MET A 285 8.79 -8.69 6.99
N MET A 286 9.92 -9.31 7.30
CA MET A 286 10.77 -9.96 6.31
C MET A 286 10.05 -11.14 5.63
N LEU A 287 9.33 -11.97 6.41
CA LEU A 287 8.52 -13.08 5.87
C LEU A 287 7.38 -12.56 4.98
N LEU A 288 6.69 -11.50 5.40
CA LEU A 288 5.61 -10.88 4.60
C LEU A 288 6.16 -10.30 3.28
N GLY A 289 7.32 -9.67 3.30
CA GLY A 289 7.99 -9.20 2.08
C GLY A 289 8.32 -10.33 1.11
N LYS A 290 8.80 -11.47 1.61
CA LYS A 290 9.03 -12.70 0.81
C LYS A 290 7.72 -13.26 0.22
N GLN A 291 6.61 -13.09 0.90
CA GLN A 291 5.26 -13.43 0.40
C GLN A 291 4.65 -12.33 -0.49
N GLN A 292 5.48 -11.41 -0.98
CA GLN A 292 5.11 -10.33 -1.89
C GLN A 292 4.11 -9.30 -1.32
N VAL A 293 4.00 -9.16 -0.01
CA VAL A 293 3.23 -8.09 0.62
C VAL A 293 3.97 -6.76 0.42
N ASN A 294 3.40 -5.84 -0.36
CA ASN A 294 4.01 -4.55 -0.67
C ASN A 294 3.76 -3.50 0.41
N SER A 295 2.52 -3.41 0.88
CA SER A 295 2.09 -2.37 1.80
C SER A 295 1.18 -2.92 2.89
N ILE A 296 1.32 -2.35 4.08
CA ILE A 296 0.55 -2.73 5.27
C ILE A 296 -0.10 -1.47 5.86
N TRP A 297 -1.40 -1.54 6.06
CA TRP A 297 -2.19 -0.60 6.84
C TRP A 297 -2.34 -1.13 8.26
N GLY A 298 -1.65 -0.53 9.21
CA GLY A 298 -1.69 -0.93 10.62
C GLY A 298 -2.83 -0.26 11.37
N GLU A 299 -3.69 -1.06 11.98
CA GLU A 299 -4.73 -0.60 12.91
C GLU A 299 -4.56 -1.37 14.22
N ALA A 300 -3.90 -0.77 15.18
CA ALA A 300 -3.53 -1.43 16.42
C ALA A 300 -3.61 -0.48 17.62
N GLY A 301 -3.67 -1.08 18.81
CA GLY A 301 -3.57 -0.34 20.06
C GLY A 301 -2.16 0.18 20.33
N PRO A 302 -1.99 0.95 21.42
CA PRO A 302 -0.75 1.68 21.73
C PRO A 302 0.48 0.78 21.91
N THR A 303 0.31 -0.45 22.35
CA THR A 303 1.41 -1.40 22.59
C THR A 303 2.04 -1.85 21.28
N LEU A 304 1.24 -2.34 20.32
CA LEU A 304 1.78 -2.74 19.01
C LEU A 304 2.25 -1.53 18.21
N ALA A 305 1.54 -0.40 18.29
CA ALA A 305 1.96 0.84 17.65
C ALA A 305 3.35 1.29 18.13
N GLY A 306 3.57 1.27 19.44
CA GLY A 306 4.87 1.59 20.04
C GLY A 306 5.96 0.60 19.64
N ALA A 307 5.68 -0.70 19.66
CA ALA A 307 6.63 -1.74 19.27
C ALA A 307 7.07 -1.64 17.80
N LEU A 308 6.14 -1.38 16.89
CA LEU A 308 6.44 -1.15 15.47
C LEU A 308 7.32 0.09 15.27
N LEU A 309 7.01 1.17 15.98
CA LEU A 309 7.78 2.42 15.89
C LEU A 309 9.20 2.23 16.45
N GLN A 310 9.35 1.61 17.62
CA GLN A 310 10.66 1.33 18.23
C GLN A 310 11.52 0.37 17.40
N ALA A 311 10.90 -0.56 16.69
CA ALA A 311 11.60 -1.46 15.77
C ALA A 311 12.02 -0.79 14.44
N GLY A 312 11.68 0.50 14.23
CA GLY A 312 12.00 1.23 12.99
C GLY A 312 11.25 0.71 11.77
N LEU A 313 10.10 0.09 11.97
CA LEU A 313 9.31 -0.55 10.90
C LEU A 313 8.25 0.37 10.28
N VAL A 314 7.90 1.47 10.95
CA VAL A 314 6.86 2.40 10.50
C VAL A 314 7.45 3.41 9.52
N ASP A 315 6.85 3.54 8.35
CA ASP A 315 7.23 4.53 7.33
C ASP A 315 6.40 5.80 7.45
N GLU A 316 5.10 5.65 7.69
CA GLU A 316 4.15 6.76 7.80
C GLU A 316 3.20 6.55 8.98
N LEU A 317 2.84 7.66 9.62
CA LEU A 317 1.78 7.73 10.62
C LEU A 317 0.63 8.56 10.08
N LEU A 318 -0.60 8.07 10.23
CA LEU A 318 -1.82 8.82 9.97
C LEU A 318 -2.62 8.91 11.28
N VAL A 319 -2.59 10.08 11.90
CA VAL A 319 -3.25 10.33 13.18
C VAL A 319 -4.50 11.16 12.94
N TYR A 320 -5.67 10.59 13.16
CA TYR A 320 -6.95 11.28 13.12
C TYR A 320 -7.23 11.85 14.50
N VAL A 321 -7.19 13.18 14.63
CA VAL A 321 -7.38 13.89 15.88
C VAL A 321 -8.79 14.47 15.94
N ALA A 322 -9.57 13.99 16.91
CA ALA A 322 -10.92 14.50 17.18
C ALA A 322 -10.87 15.68 18.15
N PRO A 323 -11.79 16.68 18.03
CA PRO A 323 -11.88 17.80 18.94
C PRO A 323 -12.54 17.39 20.27
N LYS A 324 -11.90 16.46 20.98
CA LYS A 324 -12.33 15.92 22.27
C LYS A 324 -11.18 15.87 23.25
N LEU A 325 -11.47 15.92 24.52
CA LEU A 325 -10.52 15.68 25.61
C LEU A 325 -10.95 14.46 26.40
N LEU A 326 -10.06 13.50 26.60
CA LEU A 326 -10.33 12.25 27.33
C LEU A 326 -9.74 12.28 28.75
N GLY A 327 -8.85 13.20 29.06
CA GLY A 327 -8.26 13.38 30.37
C GLY A 327 -6.98 12.58 30.62
N SER A 328 -6.36 12.86 31.76
CA SER A 328 -5.02 12.34 32.11
C SER A 328 -4.98 10.84 32.33
N ASP A 329 -6.06 10.23 32.80
CA ASP A 329 -6.14 8.80 33.11
C ASP A 329 -6.41 7.94 31.87
N ALA A 330 -6.77 8.58 30.75
CA ALA A 330 -7.00 7.91 29.48
C ALA A 330 -5.69 7.39 28.88
N ARG A 331 -5.79 6.36 28.01
CA ARG A 331 -4.64 5.69 27.39
C ARG A 331 -3.98 6.55 26.33
N GLY A 332 -2.64 6.65 26.36
CA GLY A 332 -1.86 7.36 25.35
C GLY A 332 -1.81 6.63 24.00
N LEU A 333 -1.35 7.32 22.96
CA LEU A 333 -1.25 6.78 21.60
C LEU A 333 -0.21 5.68 21.43
N PHE A 334 0.89 5.75 22.18
CA PHE A 334 2.00 4.82 22.09
C PHE A 334 2.47 4.39 23.47
N VAL A 335 2.82 3.13 23.58
CA VAL A 335 3.63 2.62 24.69
C VAL A 335 5.09 2.61 24.21
N LEU A 336 5.89 3.55 24.71
CA LEU A 336 7.31 3.73 24.35
C LEU A 336 8.17 3.70 25.62
N PRO A 337 8.47 2.51 26.17
CA PRO A 337 9.29 2.41 27.38
C PRO A 337 10.73 2.85 27.11
N GLY A 338 11.39 3.35 28.16
CA GLY A 338 12.82 3.70 28.13
C GLY A 338 13.15 5.08 27.58
N LEU A 339 12.16 5.93 27.30
CA LEU A 339 12.40 7.34 26.95
C LEU A 339 12.58 8.17 28.22
N GLU A 340 13.80 8.61 28.48
CA GLU A 340 14.14 9.40 29.68
C GLU A 340 14.48 10.86 29.35
N LYS A 341 14.97 11.13 28.13
CA LYS A 341 15.40 12.46 27.69
C LYS A 341 14.61 12.90 26.46
N LEU A 342 14.38 14.17 26.35
CA LEU A 342 13.74 14.76 25.17
C LEU A 342 14.51 14.45 23.87
N ALA A 343 15.84 14.38 23.96
CA ALA A 343 16.69 14.03 22.83
C ALA A 343 16.47 12.58 22.30
N ASP A 344 15.95 11.69 23.13
CA ASP A 344 15.69 10.29 22.77
C ASP A 344 14.31 10.11 22.11
N ALA A 345 13.48 11.18 22.09
CA ALA A 345 12.15 11.14 21.52
C ALA A 345 12.21 10.91 20.00
N PRO A 346 11.46 9.92 19.45
CA PRO A 346 11.35 9.73 18.01
C PRO A 346 10.92 11.02 17.30
N GLN A 347 11.68 11.41 16.28
CA GLN A 347 11.39 12.59 15.48
C GLN A 347 10.55 12.23 14.26
N LEU A 348 9.53 13.02 13.99
CA LEU A 348 8.61 12.87 12.88
C LEU A 348 8.54 14.17 12.08
N LYS A 349 8.21 14.07 10.79
CA LYS A 349 7.99 15.23 9.92
C LYS A 349 6.55 15.21 9.42
N PHE A 350 5.87 16.36 9.53
CA PHE A 350 4.58 16.53 8.88
C PHE A 350 4.76 16.52 7.35
N SER A 351 4.06 15.64 6.68
CA SER A 351 3.95 15.62 5.22
C SER A 351 2.67 16.28 4.74
N GLU A 352 1.57 16.13 5.50
CA GLU A 352 0.28 16.73 5.21
C GLU A 352 -0.52 16.93 6.49
N ILE A 353 -1.30 18.00 6.53
CA ILE A 353 -2.32 18.26 7.57
C ILE A 353 -3.61 18.62 6.84
N ARG A 354 -4.65 17.82 7.02
CA ARG A 354 -5.92 18.06 6.32
C ARG A 354 -7.14 17.85 7.21
N PRO A 355 -8.20 18.66 7.02
CA PRO A 355 -9.47 18.45 7.70
C PRO A 355 -10.16 17.19 7.15
N VAL A 356 -10.83 16.44 8.04
CA VAL A 356 -11.66 15.26 7.70
C VAL A 356 -12.96 15.34 8.49
N GLY A 357 -13.96 16.02 7.97
CA GLY A 357 -15.15 16.39 8.72
C GLY A 357 -14.77 17.29 9.91
N PRO A 358 -15.21 16.97 11.15
CA PRO A 358 -14.84 17.72 12.34
C PRO A 358 -13.42 17.41 12.83
N ASP A 359 -12.79 16.34 12.33
CA ASP A 359 -11.46 15.89 12.76
C ASP A 359 -10.35 16.48 11.88
N VAL A 360 -9.11 16.35 12.34
CA VAL A 360 -7.91 16.66 11.55
C VAL A 360 -7.09 15.39 11.38
N CYS A 361 -6.72 15.07 10.14
CA CYS A 361 -5.75 14.02 9.84
C CYS A 361 -4.35 14.63 9.74
N LEU A 362 -3.47 14.18 10.62
CA LEU A 362 -2.04 14.46 10.60
C LEU A 362 -1.35 13.31 9.88
N HIS A 363 -0.72 13.60 8.75
CA HIS A 363 0.10 12.65 8.03
C HIS A 363 1.57 12.97 8.29
N LEU A 364 2.31 12.01 8.86
CA LEU A 364 3.70 12.18 9.26
C LEU A 364 4.55 11.05 8.66
N THR A 365 5.81 11.40 8.38
CA THR A 365 6.84 10.42 8.01
C THR A 365 7.84 10.28 9.16
N THR A 366 8.41 9.10 9.32
CA THR A 366 9.59 8.91 10.17
C THR A 366 10.79 9.59 9.53
N ALA A 367 11.67 10.13 10.37
CA ALA A 367 12.83 10.92 9.91
C ALA A 367 13.92 10.02 9.32
#